data_7ddfc6d3a0d72378923b200e700e7eb1
#
_entry.id   7ddfc6d3a0d72378923b200e700e7eb1
#
_cell.length_a   1.000
_cell.length_b   1.000
_cell.length_c   1.000
_cell.angle_alpha   90.00
_cell.angle_beta   90.00
_cell.angle_gamma   90.00
#
_symmetry.space_group_name_H-M   'P 1'
#
loop_
_entity.id
_entity.type
_entity.pdbx_description
1 polymer ?
#
loop_
_entity_poly.entity_id
_entity_poly.type
_entity_poly.pdbx_seq_one_letter_code
_entity_poly.pdbx_strand_id
1 'polypeptide(L)'
;MSILCFVCVGLGNAAYGISVEEPMLSDSMNLSACSDGVEVVDQQQTSSAGLGCPFFSYLWLAQGFTPGLESLTRLEVYLFKVGTLTSPITISIRDSLTGSDLTSATVDGSLVSTSSKWIMFDVSDISLIPGNQYYLVIRTSGGSIITSYCAIFDTENPYGGGEAWGSINYGSTWALIEEYYPEYPDPDACFKTYGFDEAPEIPVIDGTLDGKIGVEYQYTVLSTDPEEHAVMYFVDWGDGSDTGWIGPYDSGEQVIQSHQWSKKGSYTIQVKARDSYRVESDWGTLVVSMPTSVPLLYRMYSWIFDFLLSLLSV
;
A
#
# COMPACT_ATOMS: atom_id res chain seq x y z
N MET A 1 -43.36 -10.25 -14.54
CA MET A 1 -41.97 -10.52 -14.91
C MET A 1 -41.56 -9.41 -15.89
N SER A 2 -41.20 -8.27 -15.34
CA SER A 2 -40.79 -7.11 -16.14
C SER A 2 -39.26 -7.11 -16.18
N ILE A 3 -38.73 -7.37 -17.38
CA ILE A 3 -37.30 -7.28 -17.66
C ILE A 3 -36.94 -5.81 -17.59
N LEU A 4 -36.28 -5.38 -16.52
CA LEU A 4 -35.69 -4.05 -16.44
C LEU A 4 -34.43 -4.08 -17.29
N CYS A 5 -34.50 -3.55 -18.49
CA CYS A 5 -33.34 -3.39 -19.36
C CYS A 5 -32.49 -2.24 -18.81
N PHE A 6 -31.37 -2.56 -18.18
CA PHE A 6 -30.36 -1.56 -17.81
C PHE A 6 -29.68 -1.09 -19.09
N VAL A 7 -29.74 0.19 -19.38
CA VAL A 7 -29.00 0.77 -20.49
C VAL A 7 -27.56 1.01 -20.07
N CYS A 8 -26.67 0.12 -20.44
CA CYS A 8 -25.23 0.41 -20.39
C CYS A 8 -24.92 1.45 -21.47
N VAL A 9 -24.47 2.62 -21.05
CA VAL A 9 -23.96 3.64 -21.97
C VAL A 9 -22.50 3.34 -22.23
N GLY A 10 -22.23 2.64 -23.33
CA GLY A 10 -20.85 2.47 -23.81
C GLY A 10 -20.29 3.82 -24.25
N LEU A 11 -19.30 4.33 -23.57
CA LEU A 11 -18.53 5.47 -24.02
C LEU A 11 -17.51 4.99 -25.05
N GLY A 12 -17.66 5.40 -26.29
CA GLY A 12 -16.73 5.08 -27.37
C GLY A 12 -15.32 5.51 -27.04
N ASN A 13 -14.36 4.65 -27.40
CA ASN A 13 -12.91 4.83 -27.21
C ASN A 13 -12.41 6.20 -27.69
N ALA A 14 -12.06 7.07 -26.77
CA ALA A 14 -11.15 8.17 -27.00
C ALA A 14 -9.98 8.02 -26.02
N ALA A 15 -8.87 7.48 -26.52
CA ALA A 15 -7.62 7.43 -25.79
C ALA A 15 -7.10 8.87 -25.60
N TYR A 16 -7.28 9.42 -24.42
CA TYR A 16 -6.60 10.63 -23.98
C TYR A 16 -5.56 10.24 -22.92
N GLY A 17 -4.30 10.44 -23.27
CA GLY A 17 -3.21 10.40 -22.30
C GLY A 17 -3.39 11.54 -21.29
N ILE A 18 -3.66 11.21 -20.06
CA ILE A 18 -3.75 12.17 -18.96
C ILE A 18 -2.45 12.06 -18.16
N SER A 19 -1.67 13.13 -18.18
CA SER A 19 -0.62 13.36 -17.20
C SER A 19 -1.30 13.68 -15.86
N VAL A 20 -1.08 12.85 -14.86
CA VAL A 20 -1.59 13.05 -13.49
C VAL A 20 -0.67 14.08 -12.83
N GLU A 21 -1.14 15.32 -12.66
CA GLU A 21 -0.58 16.24 -11.66
C GLU A 21 -1.23 15.91 -10.33
N GLU A 22 -0.43 15.50 -9.36
CA GLU A 22 -0.87 15.32 -7.97
C GLU A 22 -1.23 16.70 -7.37
N PRO A 23 -2.39 16.84 -6.72
CA PRO A 23 -2.69 18.05 -5.95
C PRO A 23 -1.89 18.05 -4.65
N MET A 24 -1.05 19.04 -4.47
CA MET A 24 -0.41 19.36 -3.19
C MET A 24 -1.49 19.68 -2.14
N LEU A 25 -1.75 18.76 -1.23
CA LEU A 25 -2.58 18.99 -0.06
C LEU A 25 -1.75 19.67 1.02
N SER A 26 -1.97 20.97 1.21
CA SER A 26 -1.63 21.69 2.43
C SER A 26 -2.93 21.97 3.17
N ASP A 27 -3.31 21.09 4.08
CA ASP A 27 -4.21 21.46 5.16
C ASP A 27 -3.84 20.63 6.39
N SER A 28 -3.51 21.34 7.46
CA SER A 28 -3.19 20.82 8.77
C SER A 28 -4.45 20.22 9.38
N MET A 29 -4.62 18.89 9.29
CA MET A 29 -5.63 18.19 10.06
C MET A 29 -5.11 17.87 11.45
N ASN A 30 -5.96 18.19 12.42
CA ASN A 30 -5.82 17.89 13.84
C ASN A 30 -5.85 16.36 14.03
N LEU A 31 -4.67 15.73 14.20
CA LEU A 31 -4.56 14.33 14.58
C LEU A 31 -4.94 14.19 16.07
N SER A 32 -6.12 13.66 16.35
CA SER A 32 -6.38 13.05 17.64
C SER A 32 -5.82 11.63 17.66
N ALA A 33 -4.76 11.47 18.41
CA ALA A 33 -4.14 10.24 18.91
C ALA A 33 -4.76 8.91 18.47
N CYS A 34 -4.17 8.28 17.41
CA CYS A 34 -4.10 6.82 17.24
C CYS A 34 -3.06 6.52 16.18
N SER A 35 -2.10 5.67 16.53
CA SER A 35 -1.03 5.08 15.73
C SER A 35 -0.08 6.05 15.01
N ASP A 36 1.21 5.80 15.12
CA ASP A 36 2.27 6.48 14.36
C ASP A 36 2.31 6.07 12.87
N GLY A 37 1.25 5.42 12.37
CA GLY A 37 1.13 4.89 11.03
C GLY A 37 0.93 5.95 9.94
N VAL A 38 1.35 5.62 8.73
CA VAL A 38 1.15 6.41 7.52
C VAL A 38 -0.11 5.92 6.80
N GLU A 39 -0.96 6.85 6.33
CA GLU A 39 -2.11 6.48 5.52
C GLU A 39 -1.65 6.02 4.14
N VAL A 40 -2.00 4.78 3.78
CA VAL A 40 -1.65 4.15 2.51
C VAL A 40 -2.88 3.58 1.81
N VAL A 41 -2.74 3.28 0.51
CA VAL A 41 -3.77 2.51 -0.22
C VAL A 41 -3.70 1.07 0.22
N ASP A 42 -4.78 0.55 0.79
CA ASP A 42 -4.90 -0.87 1.17
C ASP A 42 -5.35 -1.72 -0.01
N GLN A 43 -6.57 -1.50 -0.52
CA GLN A 43 -7.12 -2.25 -1.64
C GLN A 43 -7.45 -1.30 -2.78
N GLN A 44 -7.25 -1.74 -4.02
CA GLN A 44 -7.63 -0.94 -5.17
C GLN A 44 -7.95 -1.78 -6.41
N GLN A 45 -8.91 -1.28 -7.17
CA GLN A 45 -9.17 -1.66 -8.54
C GLN A 45 -9.29 -0.36 -9.36
N THR A 46 -8.35 -0.12 -10.26
CA THR A 46 -8.23 1.14 -11.01
C THR A 46 -8.28 0.97 -12.53
N SER A 47 -8.21 -0.26 -13.04
CA SER A 47 -8.46 -0.53 -14.45
C SER A 47 -9.95 -0.32 -14.79
N SER A 48 -10.25 0.01 -16.02
CA SER A 48 -11.61 0.35 -16.44
C SER A 48 -11.84 -0.06 -17.88
N ALA A 49 -12.85 -0.89 -18.10
CA ALA A 49 -13.39 -1.16 -19.45
C ALA A 49 -14.32 -0.04 -19.94
N GLY A 50 -14.56 1.01 -19.14
CA GLY A 50 -15.46 2.10 -19.46
C GLY A 50 -16.94 1.75 -19.29
N LEU A 51 -17.26 0.64 -18.63
CA LEU A 51 -18.63 0.26 -18.31
C LEU A 51 -19.15 1.11 -17.14
N GLY A 52 -20.27 1.83 -17.34
CA GLY A 52 -20.94 2.59 -16.29
C GLY A 52 -22.14 1.83 -15.74
N CYS A 53 -22.08 1.35 -14.52
CA CYS A 53 -23.21 0.74 -13.82
C CYS A 53 -24.02 1.81 -13.07
N PRO A 54 -25.30 2.04 -13.44
CA PRO A 54 -26.11 3.07 -12.82
C PRO A 54 -26.56 2.67 -11.41
N PHE A 55 -26.67 3.68 -10.54
CA PHE A 55 -27.35 3.57 -9.25
C PHE A 55 -28.21 4.81 -8.99
N PHE A 56 -29.35 4.59 -8.34
CA PHE A 56 -30.33 5.62 -8.03
C PHE A 56 -31.24 5.13 -6.88
N SER A 57 -32.23 5.85 -6.49
CA SER A 57 -32.99 5.70 -5.23
C SER A 57 -33.20 4.26 -4.73
N TYR A 58 -33.67 3.34 -5.54
CA TYR A 58 -33.91 1.94 -5.16
C TYR A 58 -32.89 0.94 -5.73
N LEU A 59 -32.05 1.38 -6.67
CA LEU A 59 -30.96 0.57 -7.24
C LEU A 59 -29.65 0.93 -6.55
N TRP A 60 -29.14 0.02 -5.76
CA TRP A 60 -27.88 0.15 -5.03
C TRP A 60 -26.83 -0.78 -5.63
N LEU A 61 -25.57 -0.41 -5.48
CA LEU A 61 -24.43 -1.23 -5.87
C LEU A 61 -23.60 -1.58 -4.63
N ALA A 62 -22.89 -2.70 -4.70
CA ALA A 62 -21.86 -3.01 -3.71
C ALA A 62 -20.67 -3.67 -4.39
N GLN A 63 -19.48 -3.44 -3.83
CA GLN A 63 -18.24 -4.12 -4.17
C GLN A 63 -17.72 -4.84 -2.94
N GLY A 64 -17.50 -6.14 -3.04
CA GLY A 64 -16.77 -6.91 -2.04
C GLY A 64 -15.29 -6.53 -2.07
N PHE A 65 -14.65 -6.49 -0.92
CA PHE A 65 -13.21 -6.32 -0.80
C PHE A 65 -12.66 -7.04 0.43
N THR A 66 -11.39 -7.42 0.36
CA THR A 66 -10.69 -8.11 1.44
C THR A 66 -9.50 -7.25 1.88
N PRO A 67 -9.59 -6.56 3.03
CA PRO A 67 -8.53 -5.68 3.50
C PRO A 67 -7.26 -6.45 3.86
N GLY A 68 -6.11 -5.84 3.63
CA GLY A 68 -4.81 -6.25 4.13
C GLY A 68 -4.43 -5.53 5.42
N LEU A 69 -4.99 -4.33 5.65
CA LEU A 69 -4.74 -3.52 6.84
C LEU A 69 -5.83 -3.68 7.90
N GLU A 70 -5.47 -3.43 9.16
CA GLU A 70 -6.39 -3.49 10.30
C GLU A 70 -7.28 -2.25 10.45
N SER A 71 -7.08 -1.23 9.62
CA SER A 71 -7.82 0.04 9.67
C SER A 71 -8.40 0.42 8.32
N LEU A 72 -9.49 1.19 8.36
CA LEU A 72 -10.05 1.87 7.20
C LEU A 72 -10.35 3.31 7.58
N THR A 73 -9.81 4.28 6.81
CA THR A 73 -9.91 5.71 7.08
C THR A 73 -10.73 6.44 6.03
N ARG A 74 -10.60 6.07 4.78
CA ARG A 74 -11.32 6.69 3.65
C ARG A 74 -11.45 5.74 2.47
N LEU A 75 -12.30 6.15 1.53
CA LEU A 75 -12.60 5.42 0.30
C LEU A 75 -12.60 6.37 -0.89
N GLU A 76 -12.26 5.84 -2.06
CA GLU A 76 -12.48 6.53 -3.33
C GLU A 76 -13.24 5.61 -4.29
N VAL A 77 -14.20 6.18 -5.02
CA VAL A 77 -14.92 5.46 -6.09
C VAL A 77 -14.93 6.30 -7.36
N TYR A 78 -14.76 5.66 -8.51
CA TYR A 78 -14.69 6.33 -9.79
C TYR A 78 -16.10 6.48 -10.36
N LEU A 79 -16.64 7.71 -10.31
CA LEU A 79 -18.05 8.02 -10.58
C LEU A 79 -18.22 9.06 -11.67
N PHE A 80 -19.36 8.97 -12.38
CA PHE A 80 -19.93 10.05 -13.18
C PHE A 80 -21.45 10.11 -13.00
N LYS A 81 -22.12 11.10 -13.59
CA LYS A 81 -23.58 11.17 -13.59
C LYS A 81 -24.17 11.37 -14.98
N VAL A 82 -25.39 10.87 -15.14
CA VAL A 82 -26.25 11.11 -16.29
C VAL A 82 -27.36 12.10 -15.87
N GLY A 83 -27.48 13.20 -16.60
CA GLY A 83 -28.44 14.26 -16.30
C GLY A 83 -27.97 15.23 -15.20
N THR A 84 -28.94 15.88 -14.55
CA THR A 84 -28.69 17.01 -13.61
C THR A 84 -28.90 16.62 -12.14
N LEU A 85 -28.68 15.35 -11.80
CA LEU A 85 -28.85 14.84 -10.44
C LEU A 85 -27.88 15.49 -9.45
N THR A 86 -28.40 15.90 -8.28
CA THR A 86 -27.63 16.51 -7.18
C THR A 86 -27.92 15.86 -5.82
N SER A 87 -28.71 14.77 -5.78
CA SER A 87 -28.99 14.05 -4.56
C SER A 87 -27.71 13.53 -3.92
N PRO A 88 -27.60 13.53 -2.57
CA PRO A 88 -26.40 13.04 -1.90
C PRO A 88 -26.11 11.58 -2.24
N ILE A 89 -24.83 11.25 -2.29
CA ILE A 89 -24.33 9.87 -2.43
C ILE A 89 -23.78 9.43 -1.10
N THR A 90 -24.25 8.29 -0.61
CA THR A 90 -23.72 7.66 0.61
C THR A 90 -22.98 6.39 0.25
N ILE A 91 -21.78 6.24 0.78
CA ILE A 91 -21.06 4.98 0.84
C ILE A 91 -21.07 4.47 2.27
N SER A 92 -21.22 3.17 2.44
CA SER A 92 -21.07 2.52 3.74
C SER A 92 -20.27 1.23 3.60
N ILE A 93 -19.58 0.88 4.69
CA ILE A 93 -18.88 -0.40 4.84
C ILE A 93 -19.72 -1.32 5.70
N ARG A 94 -19.81 -2.58 5.27
CA ARG A 94 -20.57 -3.64 5.95
C ARG A 94 -19.75 -4.93 5.99
N ASP A 95 -20.01 -5.76 6.99
CA ASP A 95 -19.48 -7.13 7.09
C ASP A 95 -20.32 -8.17 6.31
N SER A 96 -21.52 -7.77 5.92
CA SER A 96 -22.43 -8.55 5.09
C SER A 96 -23.34 -7.62 4.29
N LEU A 97 -23.76 -8.05 3.09
CA LEU A 97 -24.56 -7.21 2.17
C LEU A 97 -25.86 -6.67 2.80
N THR A 98 -26.51 -7.44 3.68
CA THR A 98 -27.74 -7.05 4.37
C THR A 98 -27.50 -6.60 5.81
N GLY A 99 -26.24 -6.54 6.26
CA GLY A 99 -25.84 -6.09 7.57
C GLY A 99 -26.04 -4.59 7.80
N SER A 100 -25.81 -4.14 9.02
CA SER A 100 -25.79 -2.72 9.35
C SER A 100 -24.48 -2.07 8.86
N ASP A 101 -24.53 -0.77 8.64
CA ASP A 101 -23.34 0.02 8.30
C ASP A 101 -22.37 0.03 9.50
N LEU A 102 -21.13 -0.42 9.31
CA LEU A 102 -20.04 -0.30 10.29
C LEU A 102 -19.56 1.16 10.35
N THR A 103 -19.44 1.77 9.18
CA THR A 103 -19.16 3.21 9.01
C THR A 103 -19.80 3.68 7.71
N SER A 104 -19.97 5.00 7.56
CA SER A 104 -20.49 5.58 6.31
C SER A 104 -20.09 7.03 6.16
N ALA A 105 -19.99 7.47 4.90
CA ALA A 105 -19.82 8.87 4.54
C ALA A 105 -20.81 9.27 3.45
N THR A 106 -21.16 10.54 3.43
CA THR A 106 -22.09 11.11 2.44
C THR A 106 -21.47 12.34 1.82
N VAL A 107 -21.46 12.39 0.50
CA VAL A 107 -21.00 13.55 -0.27
C VAL A 107 -22.14 14.20 -1.03
N ASP A 108 -21.99 15.50 -1.28
CA ASP A 108 -22.95 16.22 -2.12
C ASP A 108 -22.85 15.77 -3.58
N GLY A 109 -23.99 15.39 -4.17
CA GLY A 109 -24.03 14.93 -5.57
C GLY A 109 -23.64 15.99 -6.61
N SER A 110 -23.55 17.26 -6.22
CA SER A 110 -23.00 18.31 -7.09
C SER A 110 -21.50 18.12 -7.38
N LEU A 111 -20.78 17.41 -6.50
CA LEU A 111 -19.37 17.04 -6.69
C LEU A 111 -19.16 16.09 -7.85
N VAL A 112 -20.18 15.29 -8.24
CA VAL A 112 -20.09 14.35 -9.37
C VAL A 112 -20.43 15.08 -10.65
N SER A 113 -19.56 15.01 -11.65
CA SER A 113 -19.75 15.61 -12.98
C SER A 113 -20.27 14.57 -13.98
N THR A 114 -20.56 15.03 -15.19
CA THR A 114 -20.89 14.13 -16.31
C THR A 114 -19.67 13.43 -16.91
N SER A 115 -18.47 13.82 -16.52
CA SER A 115 -17.21 13.13 -16.81
C SER A 115 -16.78 12.36 -15.58
N SER A 116 -16.27 11.14 -15.78
CA SER A 116 -15.81 10.27 -14.69
C SER A 116 -14.65 10.89 -13.93
N LYS A 117 -14.70 10.78 -12.60
CA LYS A 117 -13.60 11.17 -11.70
C LYS A 117 -13.67 10.39 -10.39
N TRP A 118 -12.56 10.31 -9.71
CA TRP A 118 -12.47 9.79 -8.35
C TRP A 118 -13.21 10.71 -7.39
N ILE A 119 -14.13 10.16 -6.61
CA ILE A 119 -14.87 10.85 -5.55
C ILE A 119 -14.43 10.24 -4.23
N MET A 120 -13.87 11.07 -3.36
CA MET A 120 -13.42 10.69 -2.03
C MET A 120 -14.60 10.71 -1.04
N PHE A 121 -14.61 9.73 -0.14
CA PHE A 121 -15.52 9.59 0.99
C PHE A 121 -14.70 9.40 2.25
N ASP A 122 -14.66 10.42 3.07
CA ASP A 122 -14.00 10.44 4.37
C ASP A 122 -14.95 9.81 5.39
N VAL A 123 -14.67 8.59 5.83
CA VAL A 123 -15.47 7.84 6.80
C VAL A 123 -14.87 8.01 8.19
N SER A 124 -15.68 7.77 9.23
CA SER A 124 -15.08 7.62 10.56
C SER A 124 -14.21 6.36 10.55
N ASP A 125 -12.99 6.49 11.06
CA ASP A 125 -12.02 5.39 11.12
C ASP A 125 -12.61 4.20 11.86
N ILE A 126 -12.42 3.01 11.29
CA ILE A 126 -12.85 1.75 11.88
C ILE A 126 -11.73 0.72 11.81
N SER A 127 -11.74 -0.22 12.76
CA SER A 127 -10.89 -1.40 12.66
C SER A 127 -11.56 -2.46 11.80
N LEU A 128 -10.76 -3.08 10.93
CA LEU A 128 -11.12 -4.22 10.11
C LEU A 128 -10.25 -5.42 10.50
N ILE A 129 -10.69 -6.62 10.12
CA ILE A 129 -9.89 -7.84 10.30
C ILE A 129 -9.30 -8.20 8.94
N PRO A 130 -7.97 -8.13 8.75
CA PRO A 130 -7.32 -8.51 7.50
C PRO A 130 -7.73 -9.93 7.06
N GLY A 131 -7.91 -10.09 5.75
CA GLY A 131 -8.33 -11.37 5.17
C GLY A 131 -9.83 -11.69 5.25
N ASN A 132 -10.63 -10.95 6.04
CA ASN A 132 -12.08 -11.07 6.03
C ASN A 132 -12.71 -10.26 4.90
N GLN A 133 -13.83 -10.74 4.35
CA GLN A 133 -14.55 -10.01 3.32
C GLN A 133 -15.46 -8.94 3.92
N TYR A 134 -15.41 -7.73 3.33
CA TYR A 134 -16.29 -6.60 3.60
C TYR A 134 -16.93 -6.10 2.31
N TYR A 135 -17.94 -5.25 2.43
CA TYR A 135 -18.70 -4.73 1.30
C TYR A 135 -18.76 -3.21 1.36
N LEU A 136 -18.31 -2.56 0.28
CA LEU A 136 -18.50 -1.16 0.00
C LEU A 136 -19.86 -1.00 -0.68
N VAL A 137 -20.86 -0.46 0.04
CA VAL A 137 -22.23 -0.28 -0.47
C VAL A 137 -22.44 1.16 -0.90
N ILE A 138 -22.83 1.35 -2.18
CA ILE A 138 -23.03 2.67 -2.81
C ILE A 138 -24.52 2.89 -2.99
N ARG A 139 -25.05 4.03 -2.51
CA ARG A 139 -26.45 4.38 -2.60
C ARG A 139 -26.70 5.88 -2.70
N THR A 140 -27.87 6.25 -3.17
CA THR A 140 -28.38 7.62 -3.19
C THR A 140 -29.88 7.64 -2.92
N SER A 141 -30.42 8.76 -2.45
CA SER A 141 -31.85 8.92 -2.20
C SER A 141 -32.65 9.38 -3.42
N GLY A 142 -31.96 9.77 -4.49
CA GLY A 142 -32.60 10.35 -5.68
C GLY A 142 -32.28 9.63 -6.98
N GLY A 143 -32.79 10.19 -8.06
CA GLY A 143 -32.54 9.69 -9.40
C GLY A 143 -33.56 8.66 -9.91
N SER A 144 -33.30 8.22 -11.12
CA SER A 144 -34.13 7.26 -11.87
C SER A 144 -33.26 6.62 -12.95
N ILE A 145 -33.82 5.72 -13.73
CA ILE A 145 -33.12 5.07 -14.85
C ILE A 145 -32.58 6.06 -15.91
N ILE A 146 -33.18 7.25 -16.02
CA ILE A 146 -32.78 8.28 -17.00
C ILE A 146 -31.96 9.43 -16.39
N THR A 147 -31.87 9.49 -15.06
CA THR A 147 -31.04 10.44 -14.30
C THR A 147 -30.43 9.70 -13.15
N SER A 148 -29.19 9.28 -13.28
CA SER A 148 -28.50 8.39 -12.32
C SER A 148 -27.07 8.83 -12.09
N TYR A 149 -26.50 8.36 -10.99
CA TYR A 149 -25.06 8.23 -10.88
C TYR A 149 -24.64 6.89 -11.47
N CYS A 150 -23.42 6.81 -11.95
CA CYS A 150 -22.84 5.58 -12.48
C CYS A 150 -21.47 5.35 -11.82
N ALA A 151 -21.26 4.18 -11.26
CA ALA A 151 -19.93 3.70 -10.90
C ALA A 151 -19.28 3.07 -12.14
N ILE A 152 -17.99 3.34 -12.34
CA ILE A 152 -17.24 2.73 -13.43
C ILE A 152 -16.77 1.35 -12.99
N PHE A 153 -16.87 0.40 -13.93
CA PHE A 153 -16.48 -0.99 -13.75
C PHE A 153 -15.47 -1.43 -14.81
N ASP A 154 -14.62 -2.34 -14.45
CA ASP A 154 -13.93 -3.24 -15.37
C ASP A 154 -14.74 -4.53 -15.52
N THR A 155 -14.58 -5.23 -16.62
CA THR A 155 -15.42 -6.37 -17.01
C THR A 155 -14.64 -7.68 -17.15
N GLU A 156 -13.39 -7.72 -16.71
CA GLU A 156 -12.48 -8.86 -16.89
C GLU A 156 -11.93 -9.41 -15.56
N ASN A 157 -12.67 -9.27 -14.44
CA ASN A 157 -12.23 -9.65 -13.09
C ASN A 157 -10.84 -9.10 -12.72
N PRO A 158 -10.66 -7.78 -12.66
CA PRO A 158 -9.37 -7.20 -12.32
C PRO A 158 -9.06 -7.24 -10.81
N TYR A 159 -10.04 -7.53 -9.96
CA TYR A 159 -9.89 -7.55 -8.51
C TYR A 159 -10.35 -8.88 -7.91
N GLY A 160 -9.39 -9.76 -7.57
CA GLY A 160 -9.67 -11.08 -7.00
C GLY A 160 -10.05 -11.11 -5.50
N GLY A 161 -10.24 -9.96 -4.87
CA GLY A 161 -10.54 -9.84 -3.43
C GLY A 161 -12.01 -9.72 -3.08
N GLY A 162 -12.92 -9.85 -4.06
CA GLY A 162 -14.38 -9.82 -3.83
C GLY A 162 -15.17 -9.46 -5.08
N GLU A 163 -16.43 -9.74 -5.07
CA GLU A 163 -17.40 -9.67 -6.17
C GLU A 163 -18.19 -8.37 -6.16
N ALA A 164 -18.78 -8.01 -7.32
CA ALA A 164 -19.69 -6.89 -7.42
C ALA A 164 -21.17 -7.33 -7.39
N TRP A 165 -21.98 -6.56 -6.69
CA TRP A 165 -23.38 -6.87 -6.39
C TRP A 165 -24.30 -5.71 -6.74
N GLY A 166 -25.53 -6.04 -7.15
CA GLY A 166 -26.61 -5.10 -7.37
C GLY A 166 -27.84 -5.44 -6.53
N SER A 167 -28.54 -4.40 -6.08
CA SER A 167 -29.84 -4.53 -5.40
C SER A 167 -30.85 -3.59 -6.05
N ILE A 168 -32.03 -4.12 -6.41
CA ILE A 168 -33.13 -3.34 -7.02
C ILE A 168 -34.25 -3.00 -6.01
N ASN A 169 -34.01 -3.21 -4.74
CA ASN A 169 -35.01 -3.04 -3.68
C ASN A 169 -34.40 -2.46 -2.39
N TYR A 170 -33.63 -1.40 -2.53
CA TYR A 170 -33.03 -0.64 -1.40
C TYR A 170 -32.09 -1.49 -0.52
N GLY A 171 -31.35 -2.45 -1.11
CA GLY A 171 -30.42 -3.29 -0.35
C GLY A 171 -31.07 -4.45 0.40
N SER A 172 -32.38 -4.73 0.16
CA SER A 172 -33.07 -5.82 0.86
C SER A 172 -32.66 -7.21 0.34
N THR A 173 -32.37 -7.31 -0.96
CA THR A 173 -31.80 -8.51 -1.59
C THR A 173 -30.73 -8.09 -2.60
N TRP A 174 -29.77 -8.97 -2.80
CA TRP A 174 -28.62 -8.72 -3.68
C TRP A 174 -28.42 -9.89 -4.63
N ALA A 175 -27.96 -9.57 -5.84
CA ALA A 175 -27.52 -10.54 -6.84
C ALA A 175 -26.19 -10.07 -7.43
N LEU A 176 -25.38 -10.98 -7.93
CA LEU A 176 -24.14 -10.66 -8.63
C LEU A 176 -24.45 -9.82 -9.88
N ILE A 177 -23.60 -8.87 -10.19
CA ILE A 177 -23.76 -8.02 -11.38
C ILE A 177 -23.75 -8.90 -12.65
N GLU A 178 -22.93 -9.94 -12.71
CA GLU A 178 -22.86 -10.88 -13.83
C GLU A 178 -24.18 -11.65 -14.07
N GLU A 179 -25.02 -11.83 -13.06
CA GLU A 179 -26.35 -12.45 -13.25
C GLU A 179 -27.29 -11.58 -14.10
N TYR A 180 -27.08 -10.25 -14.08
CA TYR A 180 -27.82 -9.29 -14.91
C TYR A 180 -27.15 -9.06 -16.27
N TYR A 181 -25.83 -9.24 -16.35
CA TYR A 181 -25.00 -8.98 -17.52
C TYR A 181 -24.05 -10.15 -17.80
N PRO A 182 -24.55 -11.31 -18.23
CA PRO A 182 -23.75 -12.51 -18.43
C PRO A 182 -22.68 -12.37 -19.53
N GLU A 183 -22.72 -11.30 -20.31
CA GLU A 183 -21.66 -10.94 -21.25
C GLU A 183 -20.42 -10.33 -20.58
N TYR A 184 -20.51 -9.96 -19.30
CA TYR A 184 -19.40 -9.41 -18.51
C TYR A 184 -19.15 -10.35 -17.33
N PRO A 185 -18.27 -11.34 -17.50
CA PRO A 185 -17.95 -12.24 -16.40
C PRO A 185 -17.17 -11.48 -15.31
N ASP A 186 -17.68 -11.58 -14.08
CA ASP A 186 -17.02 -11.09 -12.86
C ASP A 186 -16.57 -9.62 -12.95
N PRO A 187 -17.50 -8.66 -13.13
CA PRO A 187 -17.15 -7.25 -13.23
C PRO A 187 -16.89 -6.64 -11.86
N ASP A 188 -15.85 -5.80 -11.74
CA ASP A 188 -15.48 -5.10 -10.50
C ASP A 188 -15.58 -3.58 -10.64
N ALA A 189 -16.08 -2.93 -9.59
CA ALA A 189 -16.10 -1.48 -9.50
C ALA A 189 -14.68 -0.90 -9.37
N CYS A 190 -14.44 0.27 -9.97
CA CYS A 190 -13.23 1.02 -9.72
C CYS A 190 -13.33 1.70 -8.36
N PHE A 191 -12.48 1.26 -7.42
CA PHE A 191 -12.46 1.76 -6.04
C PHE A 191 -11.04 1.76 -5.47
N LYS A 192 -10.87 2.47 -4.35
CA LYS A 192 -9.72 2.38 -3.47
C LYS A 192 -10.18 2.45 -2.02
N THR A 193 -9.52 1.68 -1.16
CA THR A 193 -9.62 1.80 0.29
C THR A 193 -8.28 2.26 0.84
N TYR A 194 -8.32 2.99 1.96
CA TYR A 194 -7.14 3.52 2.62
C TYR A 194 -7.18 3.14 4.10
N GLY A 195 -6.02 2.87 4.66
CA GLY A 195 -5.84 2.58 6.07
C GLY A 195 -4.47 3.06 6.55
N PHE A 196 -4.22 2.95 7.85
CA PHE A 196 -2.91 3.21 8.44
C PHE A 196 -2.05 1.95 8.38
N ASP A 197 -0.79 2.15 8.11
CA ASP A 197 0.26 1.15 8.05
C ASP A 197 1.48 1.68 8.80
N GLU A 198 2.07 0.89 9.69
CA GLU A 198 3.23 1.28 10.48
C GLU A 198 4.51 0.86 9.75
N ALA A 199 5.55 1.67 9.87
CA ALA A 199 6.85 1.33 9.30
C ALA A 199 7.47 0.13 10.01
N PRO A 200 8.27 -0.69 9.33
CA PRO A 200 9.11 -1.68 9.98
C PRO A 200 10.01 -1.04 11.05
N GLU A 201 10.32 -1.78 12.08
CA GLU A 201 11.27 -1.37 13.12
C GLU A 201 12.64 -1.04 12.50
N ILE A 202 13.41 -0.15 13.18
CA ILE A 202 14.76 0.20 12.75
C ILE A 202 15.60 -1.07 12.66
N PRO A 203 16.23 -1.40 11.50
CA PRO A 203 16.99 -2.62 11.35
C PRO A 203 18.17 -2.71 12.31
N VAL A 204 18.33 -3.87 12.93
CA VAL A 204 19.52 -4.22 13.73
C VAL A 204 20.55 -4.87 12.81
N ILE A 205 21.79 -4.39 12.87
CA ILE A 205 22.92 -4.90 12.09
C ILE A 205 23.94 -5.47 13.05
N ASP A 206 24.41 -6.70 12.79
CA ASP A 206 25.48 -7.34 13.55
C ASP A 206 26.52 -7.94 12.62
N GLY A 207 27.80 -7.89 13.03
CA GLY A 207 28.91 -8.44 12.28
C GLY A 207 30.27 -7.94 12.77
N THR A 208 31.30 -8.20 11.97
CA THR A 208 32.69 -7.87 12.31
C THR A 208 32.91 -6.36 12.30
N LEU A 209 33.35 -5.80 13.45
CA LEU A 209 33.63 -4.36 13.59
C LEU A 209 35.02 -3.96 13.06
N ASP A 210 36.00 -4.84 13.20
CA ASP A 210 37.40 -4.60 12.78
C ASP A 210 37.82 -5.66 11.77
N GLY A 211 38.17 -5.26 10.57
CA GLY A 211 38.48 -6.14 9.45
C GLY A 211 39.82 -5.82 8.78
N LYS A 212 40.05 -6.45 7.64
CA LYS A 212 41.17 -6.23 6.72
C LYS A 212 40.67 -5.88 5.36
N ILE A 213 41.39 -5.00 4.66
CA ILE A 213 41.12 -4.64 3.26
C ILE A 213 41.17 -5.90 2.40
N GLY A 214 40.27 -6.04 1.44
CA GLY A 214 40.24 -7.13 0.48
C GLY A 214 39.76 -8.48 1.06
N VAL A 215 39.21 -8.49 2.26
CA VAL A 215 38.54 -9.64 2.88
C VAL A 215 37.04 -9.40 2.88
N GLU A 216 36.27 -10.39 2.48
CA GLU A 216 34.81 -10.37 2.52
C GLU A 216 34.32 -10.70 3.94
N TYR A 217 33.37 -9.90 4.43
CA TYR A 217 32.74 -10.06 5.75
C TYR A 217 31.24 -10.20 5.59
N GLN A 218 30.65 -11.01 6.44
CA GLN A 218 29.21 -11.20 6.53
C GLN A 218 28.62 -10.37 7.65
N TYR A 219 27.48 -9.76 7.37
CA TYR A 219 26.67 -8.99 8.29
C TYR A 219 25.26 -9.55 8.30
N THR A 220 24.69 -9.68 9.48
CA THR A 220 23.29 -10.05 9.65
C THR A 220 22.47 -8.79 9.80
N VAL A 221 21.32 -8.76 9.16
CA VAL A 221 20.31 -7.70 9.22
C VAL A 221 19.01 -8.30 9.69
N LEU A 222 18.32 -7.64 10.60
CA LEU A 222 17.05 -8.06 11.15
C LEU A 222 16.16 -6.83 11.39
N SER A 223 14.91 -6.90 10.94
CA SER A 223 13.83 -5.99 11.32
C SER A 223 12.54 -6.78 11.44
N THR A 224 11.61 -6.28 12.25
CA THR A 224 10.23 -6.76 12.37
C THR A 224 9.28 -5.67 11.89
N ASP A 225 8.18 -6.07 11.35
CA ASP A 225 7.07 -5.19 10.99
C ASP A 225 5.94 -5.38 12.00
N PRO A 226 5.31 -4.29 12.51
CA PRO A 226 4.26 -4.40 13.53
C PRO A 226 3.04 -5.22 13.08
N GLU A 227 2.66 -5.11 11.80
CA GLU A 227 1.56 -5.84 11.18
C GLU A 227 2.00 -7.18 10.54
N GLU A 228 3.24 -7.60 10.80
CA GLU A 228 3.85 -8.83 10.25
C GLU A 228 3.98 -8.83 8.71
N HIS A 229 3.98 -7.65 8.07
CA HIS A 229 4.22 -7.56 6.64
C HIS A 229 5.64 -8.02 6.28
N ALA A 230 5.78 -8.54 5.05
CA ALA A 230 7.10 -8.89 4.52
C ALA A 230 7.97 -7.64 4.34
N VAL A 231 9.25 -7.74 4.71
CA VAL A 231 10.20 -6.61 4.69
C VAL A 231 11.22 -6.74 3.57
N MET A 232 11.62 -5.61 3.03
CA MET A 232 12.75 -5.47 2.12
C MET A 232 13.83 -4.61 2.78
N TYR A 233 15.10 -4.87 2.48
CA TYR A 233 16.22 -4.10 3.03
C TYR A 233 16.97 -3.36 1.93
N PHE A 234 17.51 -2.19 2.29
CA PHE A 234 18.49 -1.44 1.51
C PHE A 234 19.73 -1.25 2.39
N VAL A 235 20.88 -1.75 1.95
CA VAL A 235 22.14 -1.66 2.68
C VAL A 235 23.10 -0.74 1.94
N ASP A 236 23.50 0.37 2.58
CA ASP A 236 24.61 1.25 2.17
C ASP A 236 25.86 0.86 2.96
N TRP A 237 26.93 0.49 2.27
CA TRP A 237 28.18 0.03 2.88
C TRP A 237 29.09 1.16 3.35
N GLY A 238 28.73 2.41 3.11
CA GLY A 238 29.50 3.59 3.53
C GLY A 238 30.74 3.86 2.69
N ASP A 239 30.97 3.12 1.62
CA ASP A 239 32.07 3.30 0.67
C ASP A 239 31.64 3.81 -0.70
N GLY A 240 30.35 4.13 -0.85
CA GLY A 240 29.69 4.56 -2.07
C GLY A 240 29.05 3.42 -2.86
N SER A 241 29.02 2.22 -2.30
CA SER A 241 28.29 1.08 -2.84
C SER A 241 27.11 0.70 -1.97
N ASP A 242 26.06 0.12 -2.55
CA ASP A 242 24.87 -0.36 -1.89
C ASP A 242 24.34 -1.65 -2.52
N THR A 243 23.32 -2.25 -1.90
CA THR A 243 22.68 -3.47 -2.41
C THR A 243 21.50 -3.18 -3.35
N GLY A 244 21.00 -1.94 -3.42
CA GLY A 244 19.62 -1.69 -3.81
C GLY A 244 18.64 -2.33 -2.81
N TRP A 245 17.35 -2.34 -3.16
CA TRP A 245 16.33 -3.03 -2.35
C TRP A 245 16.38 -4.55 -2.60
N ILE A 246 16.58 -5.32 -1.55
CA ILE A 246 16.64 -6.79 -1.55
C ILE A 246 15.47 -7.37 -0.75
N GLY A 247 14.97 -8.52 -1.14
CA GLY A 247 13.81 -9.19 -0.55
C GLY A 247 12.70 -9.44 -1.57
N PRO A 248 11.44 -9.67 -1.14
CA PRO A 248 10.97 -9.61 0.25
C PRO A 248 11.43 -10.79 1.12
N TYR A 249 11.47 -10.58 2.44
CA TYR A 249 11.73 -11.55 3.49
C TYR A 249 10.58 -11.52 4.50
N ASP A 250 10.39 -12.60 5.24
CA ASP A 250 9.38 -12.61 6.31
C ASP A 250 9.76 -11.62 7.42
N SER A 251 8.77 -11.00 8.06
CA SER A 251 8.97 -10.15 9.25
C SER A 251 9.74 -10.94 10.32
N GLY A 252 10.85 -10.37 10.82
CA GLY A 252 11.73 -11.03 11.78
C GLY A 252 12.66 -12.09 11.20
N GLU A 253 12.72 -12.29 9.88
CA GLU A 253 13.71 -13.16 9.26
C GLU A 253 15.10 -12.52 9.30
N GLN A 254 16.10 -13.29 9.73
CA GLN A 254 17.49 -12.84 9.77
C GLN A 254 18.15 -13.02 8.40
N VAL A 255 18.57 -11.92 7.79
CA VAL A 255 19.16 -11.87 6.46
C VAL A 255 20.67 -11.65 6.53
N ILE A 256 21.45 -12.42 5.75
CA ILE A 256 22.91 -12.29 5.70
C ILE A 256 23.29 -11.58 4.41
N GLN A 257 24.07 -10.50 4.53
CA GLN A 257 24.67 -9.78 3.42
C GLN A 257 26.20 -9.76 3.57
N SER A 258 26.92 -9.78 2.45
CA SER A 258 28.39 -9.79 2.44
C SER A 258 28.93 -8.54 1.76
N HIS A 259 30.06 -8.03 2.28
CA HIS A 259 30.76 -6.91 1.66
C HIS A 259 32.26 -7.00 1.85
N GLN A 260 33.02 -6.39 0.90
CA GLN A 260 34.47 -6.33 0.86
C GLN A 260 34.93 -4.88 0.64
N TRP A 261 35.57 -4.27 1.62
CA TRP A 261 36.19 -2.95 1.44
C TRP A 261 37.55 -3.04 0.76
N SER A 262 37.76 -2.22 -0.25
CA SER A 262 39.02 -2.17 -1.03
C SER A 262 40.02 -1.14 -0.50
N LYS A 263 39.61 -0.22 0.38
CA LYS A 263 40.44 0.85 0.94
C LYS A 263 40.40 0.81 2.47
N LYS A 264 41.48 1.35 3.09
CA LYS A 264 41.47 1.60 4.54
C LYS A 264 40.51 2.72 4.88
N GLY A 265 39.85 2.62 6.01
CA GLY A 265 38.95 3.64 6.50
C GLY A 265 38.09 3.15 7.65
N SER A 266 37.30 4.06 8.18
CA SER A 266 36.14 3.75 8.99
C SER A 266 34.92 3.97 8.09
N TYR A 267 34.02 3.02 8.08
CA TYR A 267 32.81 3.03 7.27
C TYR A 267 31.59 2.92 8.18
N THR A 268 30.55 3.63 7.85
CA THR A 268 29.25 3.48 8.51
C THR A 268 28.34 2.70 7.58
N ILE A 269 28.09 1.44 7.93
CA ILE A 269 27.04 0.67 7.27
C ILE A 269 25.72 1.26 7.73
N GLN A 270 24.81 1.52 6.77
CA GLN A 270 23.46 2.00 7.05
C GLN A 270 22.46 1.04 6.41
N VAL A 271 21.41 0.70 7.13
CA VAL A 271 20.35 -0.18 6.62
C VAL A 271 18.99 0.44 6.89
N LYS A 272 18.13 0.43 5.87
CA LYS A 272 16.69 0.69 5.97
C LYS A 272 15.92 -0.57 5.69
N ALA A 273 14.78 -0.72 6.37
CA ALA A 273 13.72 -1.65 6.00
C ALA A 273 12.56 -0.90 5.33
N ARG A 274 11.79 -1.58 4.51
CA ARG A 274 10.47 -1.16 4.07
C ARG A 274 9.56 -2.38 3.95
N ASP A 275 8.27 -2.19 4.19
CA ASP A 275 7.25 -3.20 4.09
C ASP A 275 6.69 -3.38 2.67
N SER A 276 5.57 -4.12 2.56
CA SER A 276 4.85 -4.35 1.31
C SER A 276 4.07 -3.12 0.81
N TYR A 277 3.71 -2.19 1.70
CA TYR A 277 3.08 -0.90 1.38
C TYR A 277 4.09 0.19 1.07
N ARG A 278 5.40 -0.11 1.16
CA ARG A 278 6.54 0.76 0.91
C ARG A 278 6.76 1.83 1.98
N VAL A 279 6.21 1.64 3.16
CA VAL A 279 6.54 2.49 4.30
C VAL A 279 7.94 2.13 4.78
N GLU A 280 8.80 3.13 5.00
CA GLU A 280 10.22 2.94 5.29
C GLU A 280 10.53 3.24 6.75
N SER A 281 11.37 2.38 7.36
CA SER A 281 11.93 2.63 8.69
C SER A 281 12.95 3.77 8.68
N ASP A 282 13.37 4.22 9.85
CA ASP A 282 14.61 4.97 10.02
C ASP A 282 15.85 4.09 9.76
N TRP A 283 17.02 4.73 9.65
CA TRP A 283 18.29 4.05 9.39
C TRP A 283 18.84 3.37 10.63
N GLY A 284 19.04 2.04 10.58
CA GLY A 284 19.96 1.33 11.46
C GLY A 284 21.41 1.55 11.02
N THR A 285 22.35 1.63 11.96
CA THR A 285 23.75 1.94 11.64
C THR A 285 24.73 1.05 12.39
N LEU A 286 25.85 0.69 11.72
CA LEU A 286 26.97 -0.01 12.32
C LEU A 286 28.29 0.58 11.80
N VAL A 287 29.17 0.99 12.71
CA VAL A 287 30.50 1.52 12.34
C VAL A 287 31.52 0.37 12.32
N VAL A 288 32.21 0.24 11.18
CA VAL A 288 33.25 -0.77 10.96
C VAL A 288 34.57 -0.11 10.59
N SER A 289 35.66 -0.74 10.95
CA SER A 289 37.04 -0.24 10.72
C SER A 289 37.84 -1.21 9.86
N MET A 290 38.47 -0.69 8.81
CA MET A 290 39.44 -1.40 7.99
C MET A 290 40.81 -0.77 8.12
N PRO A 291 41.55 -1.06 9.24
CA PRO A 291 42.85 -0.50 9.49
C PRO A 291 43.87 -0.98 8.45
N THR A 292 44.94 -0.25 8.27
CA THR A 292 46.10 -0.70 7.50
C THR A 292 46.65 -1.96 8.12
N SER A 293 46.84 -3.02 7.36
CA SER A 293 47.71 -4.11 7.79
C SER A 293 49.06 -3.51 8.19
N VAL A 294 49.50 -3.69 9.45
CA VAL A 294 50.80 -3.24 9.87
C VAL A 294 51.83 -3.89 8.94
N PRO A 295 52.66 -3.14 8.21
CA PRO A 295 53.63 -3.73 7.29
C PRO A 295 54.44 -4.80 7.98
N LEU A 296 54.70 -5.91 7.32
CA LEU A 296 55.49 -7.02 7.89
C LEU A 296 56.82 -6.53 8.47
N LEU A 297 57.42 -5.48 7.88
CA LEU A 297 58.60 -4.78 8.38
C LEU A 297 58.46 -4.24 9.82
N TYR A 298 57.32 -3.66 10.18
CA TYR A 298 57.10 -3.14 11.52
C TYR A 298 57.03 -4.29 12.55
N ARG A 299 56.42 -5.41 12.23
CA ARG A 299 56.43 -6.62 13.08
C ARG A 299 57.81 -7.23 13.19
N MET A 300 58.62 -7.18 12.14
CA MET A 300 60.03 -7.62 12.19
C MET A 300 60.87 -6.67 13.07
N TYR A 301 60.69 -5.35 12.97
CA TYR A 301 61.40 -4.40 13.81
C TYR A 301 61.00 -4.53 15.29
N SER A 302 59.73 -4.72 15.58
CA SER A 302 59.28 -4.99 16.97
C SER A 302 59.94 -6.25 17.53
N TRP A 303 59.96 -7.36 16.76
CA TRP A 303 60.56 -8.60 17.18
C TRP A 303 62.08 -8.51 17.35
N ILE A 304 62.78 -7.77 16.47
CA ILE A 304 64.22 -7.51 16.57
C ILE A 304 64.49 -6.61 17.79
N PHE A 305 63.65 -5.63 18.05
CA PHE A 305 63.81 -4.71 19.20
C PHE A 305 63.58 -5.45 20.53
N ASP A 306 62.58 -6.30 20.61
CA ASP A 306 62.31 -7.15 21.78
C ASP A 306 63.43 -8.16 22.01
N PHE A 307 64.00 -8.73 20.93
CA PHE A 307 65.16 -9.63 20.98
C PHE A 307 66.41 -8.89 21.49
N LEU A 308 66.68 -7.68 20.99
CA LEU A 308 67.83 -6.87 21.43
C LEU A 308 67.67 -6.44 22.89
N LEU A 309 66.47 -6.09 23.35
CA LEU A 309 66.21 -5.79 24.75
C LEU A 309 66.45 -7.01 25.67
N SER A 310 66.11 -8.21 25.19
CA SER A 310 66.40 -9.45 25.96
C SER A 310 67.86 -9.77 26.11
N LEU A 311 68.69 -9.32 25.17
CA LEU A 311 70.15 -9.48 25.23
C LEU A 311 70.85 -8.45 26.13
N LEU A 312 70.22 -7.34 26.46
CA LEU A 312 70.70 -6.29 27.33
C LEU A 312 70.33 -6.48 28.82
N SER A 313 69.49 -7.48 29.07
CA SER A 313 68.98 -7.82 30.41
C SER A 313 69.71 -9.02 31.10
N VAL A 314 70.94 -9.38 30.65
CA VAL A 314 71.84 -10.40 31.25
C VAL A 314 72.99 -9.74 31.91
#